data_f1ee89590d87f0d271e579287c7a5665
#
_entry.id   f1ee89590d87f0d271e579287c7a5665
#
_cell.length_a   1.000
_cell.length_b   1.000
_cell.length_c   1.000
_cell.angle_alpha   90.00
_cell.angle_beta   90.00
_cell.angle_gamma   90.00
#
_symmetry.space_group_name_H-M   'P 1'
#
loop_
_entity.id
_entity.type
_entity.pdbx_description
1 polymer ?
#
loop_
_entity_poly.entity_id
_entity_poly.type
_entity_poly.pdbx_seq_one_letter_code
_entity_poly.pdbx_strand_id
1 'polypeptide(L)'
;MTTGLKIAFVVFVGLIVIFFLIFFGILPGRREPPPPAVTLEFWGAGDAQNLWSGIITSYKETNPHVAIEYREIDEETYEEYLVNRLAENQGPDIFMLKNSWIEKHKDKISPLPQTPLNFFPKDFRRIFVDVTADDLVTSKSDILGLPLYVDTPALFYNKDIFNSRGIAVPPKTWDDAVETSKTLTELTPVGDIIRGGFAFGSAVNIEHLME
;
A
#
# COMPACT_ATOMS: atom_id res chain seq x y z
N MET A 1 20.06 63.81 29.32
CA MET A 1 20.28 62.38 29.30
C MET A 1 21.76 62.13 29.54
N THR A 2 22.13 61.52 30.67
CA THR A 2 23.53 61.23 31.03
C THR A 2 24.14 60.26 30.02
N THR A 3 25.47 60.39 29.79
CA THR A 3 26.20 59.57 28.82
C THR A 3 25.97 58.04 29.04
N GLY A 4 25.82 57.62 30.30
CA GLY A 4 25.50 56.23 30.68
C GLY A 4 24.11 55.77 30.20
N LEU A 5 23.12 56.63 30.18
CA LEU A 5 21.78 56.28 29.72
C LEU A 5 21.71 56.10 28.17
N LYS A 6 22.54 56.88 27.43
CA LYS A 6 22.68 56.73 25.97
C LYS A 6 23.32 55.40 25.61
N ILE A 7 24.39 55.02 26.35
CA ILE A 7 25.09 53.73 26.14
C ILE A 7 24.12 52.57 26.44
N ALA A 8 23.38 52.61 27.55
CA ALA A 8 22.42 51.58 27.90
C ALA A 8 21.32 51.43 26.85
N PHE A 9 20.84 52.55 26.26
CA PHE A 9 19.83 52.48 25.19
C PHE A 9 20.38 51.86 23.90
N VAL A 10 21.61 52.20 23.51
CA VAL A 10 22.23 51.60 22.30
C VAL A 10 22.44 50.11 22.47
N VAL A 11 22.92 49.67 23.66
CA VAL A 11 23.08 48.23 23.96
C VAL A 11 21.73 47.49 23.94
N PHE A 12 20.71 48.08 24.50
CA PHE A 12 19.36 47.48 24.51
C PHE A 12 18.76 47.34 23.11
N VAL A 13 18.91 48.37 22.27
CA VAL A 13 18.50 48.31 20.85
C VAL A 13 19.30 47.25 20.10
N GLY A 14 20.62 47.14 20.33
CA GLY A 14 21.47 46.11 19.75
C GLY A 14 21.00 44.68 20.11
N LEU A 15 20.67 44.45 21.39
CA LEU A 15 20.13 43.15 21.84
C LEU A 15 18.79 42.83 21.20
N ILE A 16 17.92 43.82 21.04
CA ILE A 16 16.62 43.60 20.33
C ILE A 16 16.88 43.21 18.87
N VAL A 17 17.77 43.90 18.17
CA VAL A 17 18.10 43.57 16.77
C VAL A 17 18.68 42.15 16.66
N ILE A 18 19.61 41.78 17.55
CA ILE A 18 20.15 40.40 17.58
C ILE A 18 19.07 39.38 17.88
N PHE A 19 18.15 39.66 18.80
CA PHE A 19 17.03 38.80 19.11
C PHE A 19 16.12 38.58 17.86
N PHE A 20 15.82 39.66 17.13
CA PHE A 20 15.04 39.58 15.89
C PHE A 20 15.80 38.81 14.80
N LEU A 21 17.10 39.01 14.64
CA LEU A 21 17.92 38.28 13.67
C LEU A 21 17.99 36.78 13.99
N ILE A 22 18.02 36.41 15.27
CA ILE A 22 17.90 35.01 15.71
C ILE A 22 16.48 34.48 15.50
N PHE A 23 15.47 35.30 15.83
CA PHE A 23 14.06 34.91 15.70
C PHE A 23 13.67 34.64 14.24
N PHE A 24 14.13 35.50 13.31
CA PHE A 24 13.91 35.32 11.87
C PHE A 24 14.88 34.33 11.20
N GLY A 25 15.74 33.66 11.98
CA GLY A 25 16.63 32.61 11.43
C GLY A 25 17.80 33.12 10.58
N ILE A 26 18.08 34.46 10.63
CA ILE A 26 19.20 35.08 9.92
C ILE A 26 20.54 34.76 10.61
N LEU A 27 20.51 34.63 11.95
CA LEU A 27 21.67 34.19 12.74
C LEU A 27 21.44 32.75 13.22
N PRO A 28 22.52 31.92 13.29
CA PRO A 28 22.46 30.53 13.73
C PRO A 28 22.20 30.43 15.24
N GLY A 29 20.98 30.49 15.67
CA GLY A 29 20.59 30.33 17.07
C GLY A 29 19.38 29.43 17.29
N ARG A 30 18.66 29.10 16.21
CA ARG A 30 17.40 28.33 16.23
C ARG A 30 17.31 27.23 15.17
N ARG A 31 18.44 26.82 14.60
CA ARG A 31 18.41 25.64 13.74
C ARG A 31 18.27 24.42 14.66
N GLU A 32 17.12 23.79 14.60
CA GLU A 32 16.99 22.44 15.14
C GLU A 32 18.08 21.57 14.50
N PRO A 33 18.75 20.74 15.29
CA PRO A 33 19.70 19.80 14.70
C PRO A 33 18.99 18.98 13.64
N PRO A 34 19.64 18.66 12.52
CA PRO A 34 19.04 17.82 11.52
C PRO A 34 18.58 16.50 12.17
N PRO A 35 17.45 15.94 11.77
CA PRO A 35 16.99 14.67 12.31
C PRO A 35 18.06 13.60 12.10
N PRO A 36 18.17 12.63 13.02
CA PRO A 36 19.16 11.56 12.89
C PRO A 36 18.93 10.77 11.61
N ALA A 37 20.01 10.31 10.99
CA ALA A 37 19.91 9.42 9.84
C ALA A 37 19.28 8.08 10.26
N VAL A 38 18.31 7.61 9.48
CA VAL A 38 17.59 6.36 9.70
C VAL A 38 17.65 5.54 8.41
N THR A 39 17.86 4.24 8.55
CA THR A 39 17.72 3.26 7.47
C THR A 39 16.51 2.40 7.77
N LEU A 40 15.60 2.28 6.82
CA LEU A 40 14.41 1.44 6.90
C LEU A 40 14.54 0.28 5.91
N GLU A 41 14.30 -0.93 6.37
CA GLU A 41 14.17 -2.11 5.51
C GLU A 41 12.73 -2.23 4.99
N PHE A 42 12.60 -2.35 3.67
CA PHE A 42 11.33 -2.58 3.01
C PHE A 42 11.36 -3.90 2.23
N TRP A 43 10.48 -4.84 2.59
CA TRP A 43 10.39 -6.14 1.91
C TRP A 43 9.16 -6.23 1.04
N GLY A 44 9.35 -6.70 -0.20
CA GLY A 44 8.29 -6.96 -1.18
C GLY A 44 8.33 -8.38 -1.71
N ALA A 45 7.18 -8.86 -2.17
CA ALA A 45 7.00 -10.17 -2.78
C ALA A 45 6.93 -10.05 -4.29
N GLY A 46 7.87 -10.69 -5.01
CA GLY A 46 7.80 -10.82 -6.47
C GLY A 46 7.83 -9.53 -7.30
N ASP A 47 7.98 -8.37 -6.66
CA ASP A 47 8.05 -7.08 -7.35
C ASP A 47 9.50 -6.73 -7.68
N ALA A 48 9.76 -6.51 -8.95
CA ALA A 48 11.10 -6.18 -9.39
C ALA A 48 11.66 -4.92 -8.70
N GLN A 49 12.86 -5.02 -8.16
CA GLN A 49 13.54 -3.94 -7.43
C GLN A 49 13.58 -2.60 -8.21
N ASN A 50 13.58 -2.64 -9.55
CA ASN A 50 13.57 -1.45 -10.39
C ASN A 50 12.26 -0.65 -10.30
N LEU A 51 11.13 -1.26 -9.93
CA LEU A 51 9.86 -0.55 -9.74
C LEU A 51 9.94 0.42 -8.56
N TRP A 52 10.61 0.01 -7.50
CA TRP A 52 10.73 0.81 -6.27
C TRP A 52 11.84 1.85 -6.33
N SER A 53 12.86 1.65 -7.17
CA SER A 53 14.04 2.52 -7.22
C SER A 53 13.71 3.99 -7.48
N GLY A 54 12.76 4.27 -8.38
CA GLY A 54 12.32 5.62 -8.69
C GLY A 54 11.59 6.29 -7.52
N ILE A 55 10.70 5.55 -6.86
CA ILE A 55 9.93 6.03 -5.69
C ILE A 55 10.87 6.31 -4.51
N ILE A 56 11.78 5.38 -4.21
CA ILE A 56 12.77 5.51 -3.12
C ILE A 56 13.68 6.72 -3.38
N THR A 57 14.13 6.91 -4.62
CA THR A 57 14.96 8.06 -4.99
C THR A 57 14.23 9.38 -4.78
N SER A 58 12.99 9.49 -5.27
CA SER A 58 12.17 10.69 -5.09
C SER A 58 11.86 10.98 -3.61
N TYR A 59 11.64 9.93 -2.82
CA TYR A 59 11.43 10.07 -1.37
C TYR A 59 12.69 10.60 -0.66
N LYS A 60 13.87 10.10 -1.05
CA LYS A 60 15.16 10.52 -0.48
C LYS A 60 15.49 11.99 -0.80
N GLU A 61 15.07 12.51 -1.96
CA GLU A 61 15.26 13.92 -2.31
C GLU A 61 14.57 14.87 -1.32
N THR A 62 13.38 14.48 -0.85
CA THR A 62 12.61 15.25 0.13
C THR A 62 12.94 14.90 1.58
N ASN A 63 13.49 13.72 1.83
CA ASN A 63 13.82 13.18 3.16
C ASN A 63 15.27 12.65 3.19
N PRO A 64 16.29 13.52 3.05
CA PRO A 64 17.69 13.09 2.86
C PRO A 64 18.27 12.32 4.05
N HIS A 65 17.65 12.43 5.23
CA HIS A 65 18.04 11.70 6.44
C HIS A 65 17.48 10.29 6.53
N VAL A 66 16.57 9.88 5.59
CA VAL A 66 15.99 8.55 5.54
C VAL A 66 16.58 7.78 4.35
N ALA A 67 17.13 6.61 4.59
CA ALA A 67 17.48 5.62 3.58
C ALA A 67 16.44 4.49 3.62
N ILE A 68 15.98 4.04 2.46
CA ILE A 68 15.11 2.88 2.33
C ILE A 68 15.85 1.82 1.54
N GLU A 69 16.03 0.65 2.14
CA GLU A 69 16.64 -0.51 1.53
C GLU A 69 15.56 -1.51 1.16
N TYR A 70 15.25 -1.59 -0.15
CA TYR A 70 14.27 -2.54 -0.66
C TYR A 70 14.90 -3.90 -0.87
N ARG A 71 14.20 -4.94 -0.40
CA ARG A 71 14.57 -6.34 -0.59
C ARG A 71 13.42 -7.10 -1.23
N GLU A 72 13.68 -7.65 -2.40
CA GLU A 72 12.79 -8.57 -3.07
C GLU A 72 12.94 -9.98 -2.49
N ILE A 73 11.84 -10.63 -2.20
CA ILE A 73 11.77 -12.01 -1.72
C ILE A 73 10.86 -12.77 -2.68
N ASP A 74 11.21 -14.01 -2.96
CA ASP A 74 10.43 -14.89 -3.80
C ASP A 74 9.00 -15.01 -3.27
N GLU A 75 8.00 -14.86 -4.16
CA GLU A 75 6.59 -14.82 -3.80
C GLU A 75 6.09 -16.10 -3.14
N GLU A 76 6.58 -17.27 -3.60
CA GLU A 76 6.15 -18.57 -3.07
C GLU A 76 6.59 -18.78 -1.62
N THR A 77 7.71 -18.17 -1.23
CA THR A 77 8.30 -18.32 0.11
C THR A 77 8.09 -17.10 1.01
N TYR A 78 7.53 -16.01 0.46
CA TYR A 78 7.46 -14.70 1.12
C TYR A 78 6.76 -14.74 2.47
N GLU A 79 5.55 -15.32 2.53
CA GLU A 79 4.75 -15.33 3.75
C GLU A 79 5.49 -16.05 4.88
N GLU A 80 6.00 -17.26 4.60
CA GLU A 80 6.71 -18.05 5.59
C GLU A 80 7.99 -17.35 6.07
N TYR A 81 8.76 -16.80 5.12
CA TYR A 81 9.98 -16.08 5.43
C TYR A 81 9.71 -14.86 6.31
N LEU A 82 8.71 -14.03 5.93
CA LEU A 82 8.33 -12.83 6.69
C LEU A 82 7.91 -13.19 8.12
N VAL A 83 7.02 -14.17 8.29
CA VAL A 83 6.51 -14.57 9.61
C VAL A 83 7.62 -15.10 10.51
N ASN A 84 8.53 -15.92 9.97
CA ASN A 84 9.66 -16.46 10.73
C ASN A 84 10.59 -15.34 11.18
N ARG A 85 10.90 -14.37 10.31
CA ARG A 85 11.77 -13.24 10.65
C ARG A 85 11.11 -12.30 11.67
N LEU A 86 9.82 -12.03 11.54
CA LEU A 86 9.09 -11.25 12.55
C LEU A 86 9.11 -11.94 13.92
N ALA A 87 8.96 -13.26 13.96
CA ALA A 87 9.03 -14.04 15.21
C ALA A 87 10.42 -14.01 15.86
N GLU A 88 11.48 -13.87 15.07
CA GLU A 88 12.88 -13.74 15.52
C GLU A 88 13.25 -12.29 15.90
N ASN A 89 12.35 -11.32 15.80
CA ASN A 89 12.62 -9.88 15.90
C ASN A 89 13.67 -9.39 14.88
N GLN A 90 13.69 -9.99 13.70
CA GLN A 90 14.56 -9.68 12.57
C GLN A 90 13.74 -9.34 11.31
N GLY A 91 12.48 -8.99 11.49
CA GLY A 91 11.62 -8.54 10.41
C GLY A 91 11.95 -7.13 9.93
N PRO A 92 11.42 -6.73 8.76
CA PRO A 92 11.61 -5.41 8.18
C PRO A 92 10.78 -4.34 8.91
N ASP A 93 11.10 -3.08 8.63
CA ASP A 93 10.30 -1.93 9.09
C ASP A 93 9.02 -1.75 8.27
N ILE A 94 9.10 -2.07 6.97
CA ILE A 94 7.99 -1.98 6.01
C ILE A 94 7.91 -3.30 5.24
N PHE A 95 6.71 -3.82 5.06
CA PHE A 95 6.50 -5.03 4.29
C PHE A 95 5.19 -5.02 3.51
N MET A 96 5.17 -5.70 2.39
CA MET A 96 3.97 -5.95 1.62
C MET A 96 3.17 -7.09 2.23
N LEU A 97 1.85 -7.00 2.13
CA LEU A 97 0.94 -8.01 2.65
C LEU A 97 -0.25 -8.18 1.72
N LYS A 98 -0.62 -9.42 1.42
CA LYS A 98 -1.88 -9.70 0.71
C LYS A 98 -3.06 -9.47 1.66
N ASN A 99 -4.18 -8.95 1.15
CA ASN A 99 -5.38 -8.72 1.96
C ASN A 99 -5.89 -9.99 2.63
N SER A 100 -5.83 -11.14 1.96
CA SER A 100 -6.18 -12.45 2.49
C SER A 100 -5.35 -12.87 3.72
N TRP A 101 -4.18 -12.27 3.93
CA TRP A 101 -3.30 -12.55 5.06
C TRP A 101 -3.50 -11.63 6.27
N ILE A 102 -4.22 -10.53 6.11
CA ILE A 102 -4.38 -9.50 7.15
C ILE A 102 -4.98 -10.10 8.42
N GLU A 103 -6.09 -10.82 8.31
CA GLU A 103 -6.75 -11.41 9.47
C GLU A 103 -5.88 -12.45 10.19
N LYS A 104 -5.07 -13.21 9.44
CA LYS A 104 -4.14 -14.22 9.95
C LYS A 104 -2.95 -13.61 10.70
N HIS A 105 -2.49 -12.42 10.28
CA HIS A 105 -1.26 -11.80 10.78
C HIS A 105 -1.47 -10.43 11.44
N LYS A 106 -2.71 -10.03 11.72
CA LYS A 106 -3.03 -8.73 12.31
C LYS A 106 -2.33 -8.43 13.63
N ASP A 107 -1.98 -9.46 14.39
CA ASP A 107 -1.22 -9.36 15.63
C ASP A 107 0.25 -8.96 15.44
N LYS A 108 0.76 -9.07 14.22
CA LYS A 108 2.13 -8.72 13.82
C LYS A 108 2.21 -7.37 13.13
N ILE A 109 1.07 -6.78 12.79
CA ILE A 109 0.97 -5.50 12.10
C ILE A 109 0.83 -4.39 13.13
N SER A 110 1.74 -3.42 13.08
CA SER A 110 1.58 -2.18 13.86
C SER A 110 0.64 -1.24 13.10
N PRO A 111 -0.50 -0.85 13.69
CA PRO A 111 -1.38 0.11 13.04
C PRO A 111 -0.68 1.43 12.73
N LEU A 112 -1.09 2.07 11.64
CA LEU A 112 -0.58 3.37 11.26
C LEU A 112 -0.91 4.41 12.34
N PRO A 113 0.08 5.15 12.88
CA PRO A 113 -0.17 6.12 13.92
C PRO A 113 -0.98 7.31 13.36
N GLN A 114 -2.20 7.50 13.86
CA GLN A 114 -3.06 8.59 13.44
C GLN A 114 -2.49 9.96 13.87
N THR A 115 -1.78 9.98 14.97
CA THR A 115 -1.04 11.14 15.48
C THR A 115 0.44 10.76 15.59
N PRO A 116 1.40 11.50 15.04
CA PRO A 116 1.29 12.87 14.51
C PRO A 116 0.90 12.98 13.03
N LEU A 117 0.63 11.87 12.30
CA LEU A 117 0.37 11.91 10.86
C LEU A 117 -0.90 12.70 10.47
N ASN A 118 -1.82 12.91 11.41
CA ASN A 118 -3.13 13.53 11.17
C ASN A 118 -3.89 12.84 10.02
N PHE A 119 -3.77 11.51 9.95
CA PHE A 119 -4.39 10.66 8.95
C PHE A 119 -5.34 9.68 9.63
N PHE A 120 -6.62 9.82 9.37
CA PHE A 120 -7.70 9.09 10.03
C PHE A 120 -8.48 8.21 9.03
N PRO A 121 -9.30 7.25 9.48
CA PRO A 121 -10.12 6.42 8.61
C PRO A 121 -11.00 7.18 7.61
N LYS A 122 -11.46 8.38 7.97
CA LYS A 122 -12.20 9.27 7.05
C LYS A 122 -11.34 9.76 5.88
N ASP A 123 -10.05 9.99 6.13
CA ASP A 123 -9.11 10.44 5.10
C ASP A 123 -8.72 9.27 4.21
N PHE A 124 -8.57 8.07 4.80
CA PHE A 124 -8.37 6.83 4.09
C PHE A 124 -9.51 6.58 3.08
N ARG A 125 -10.78 6.60 3.52
CA ARG A 125 -11.96 6.41 2.67
C ARG A 125 -12.13 7.48 1.59
N ARG A 126 -11.58 8.67 1.78
CA ARG A 126 -11.59 9.74 0.77
C ARG A 126 -10.56 9.53 -0.34
N ILE A 127 -9.44 8.90 -0.02
CA ILE A 127 -8.29 8.74 -0.93
C ILE A 127 -8.35 7.41 -1.66
N PHE A 128 -8.69 6.33 -0.97
CA PHE A 128 -8.70 4.97 -1.49
C PHE A 128 -10.12 4.49 -1.78
N VAL A 129 -10.24 3.46 -2.61
CA VAL A 129 -11.54 2.84 -2.93
C VAL A 129 -12.13 2.14 -1.70
N ASP A 130 -13.46 2.17 -1.56
CA ASP A 130 -14.15 1.74 -0.34
C ASP A 130 -13.83 0.30 0.08
N VAL A 131 -13.70 -0.63 -0.87
CA VAL A 131 -13.39 -2.04 -0.57
C VAL A 131 -12.08 -2.19 0.22
N THR A 132 -11.09 -1.35 -0.03
CA THR A 132 -9.82 -1.42 0.71
C THR A 132 -9.97 -0.96 2.17
N ALA A 133 -10.96 -0.13 2.46
CA ALA A 133 -11.23 0.28 3.83
C ALA A 133 -11.92 -0.83 4.64
N ASP A 134 -12.67 -1.71 3.98
CA ASP A 134 -13.29 -2.86 4.64
C ASP A 134 -12.25 -3.89 5.06
N ASP A 135 -11.15 -4.01 4.31
CA ASP A 135 -10.04 -4.92 4.60
C ASP A 135 -9.02 -4.31 5.59
N LEU A 136 -8.72 -3.01 5.44
CA LEU A 136 -7.56 -2.39 6.10
C LEU A 136 -7.91 -1.50 7.29
N VAL A 137 -9.19 -1.16 7.50
CA VAL A 137 -9.63 -0.34 8.64
C VAL A 137 -10.42 -1.20 9.62
N THR A 138 -9.90 -1.37 10.82
CA THR A 138 -10.55 -2.19 11.85
C THR A 138 -11.79 -1.53 12.43
N SER A 139 -12.62 -2.31 13.13
CA SER A 139 -13.78 -1.81 13.89
C SER A 139 -13.39 -0.81 15.00
N LYS A 140 -12.12 -0.82 15.43
CA LYS A 140 -11.54 0.13 16.39
C LYS A 140 -11.01 1.40 15.73
N SER A 141 -11.19 1.55 14.43
CA SER A 141 -10.67 2.66 13.63
C SER A 141 -9.14 2.67 13.47
N ASP A 142 -8.47 1.53 13.66
CA ASP A 142 -7.06 1.38 13.35
C ASP A 142 -6.88 1.15 11.86
N ILE A 143 -5.86 1.75 11.26
CA ILE A 143 -5.47 1.55 9.86
C ILE A 143 -4.28 0.58 9.86
N LEU A 144 -4.48 -0.63 9.32
CA LEU A 144 -3.48 -1.69 9.34
C LEU A 144 -2.42 -1.57 8.24
N GLY A 145 -2.72 -0.83 7.18
CA GLY A 145 -1.82 -0.65 6.05
C GLY A 145 -2.40 0.30 5.00
N LEU A 146 -1.64 0.53 3.94
CA LEU A 146 -2.06 1.33 2.79
C LEU A 146 -2.13 0.43 1.56
N PRO A 147 -3.21 0.47 0.76
CA PRO A 147 -3.31 -0.35 -0.44
C PRO A 147 -2.38 0.18 -1.53
N LEU A 148 -1.64 -0.72 -2.18
CA LEU A 148 -0.82 -0.40 -3.34
C LEU A 148 -1.63 -0.50 -4.62
N TYR A 149 -2.40 -1.58 -4.77
CA TYR A 149 -3.27 -1.86 -5.90
C TYR A 149 -4.48 -2.69 -5.45
N VAL A 150 -5.47 -2.78 -6.30
CA VAL A 150 -6.67 -3.60 -6.09
C VAL A 150 -6.91 -4.39 -7.36
N ASP A 151 -6.92 -5.70 -7.24
CA ASP A 151 -7.31 -6.60 -8.31
C ASP A 151 -8.78 -6.96 -8.20
N THR A 152 -9.43 -7.06 -9.35
CA THR A 152 -10.82 -7.47 -9.42
C THR A 152 -10.96 -8.59 -10.44
N PRO A 153 -11.47 -9.78 -10.07
CA PRO A 153 -11.79 -10.79 -11.05
C PRO A 153 -12.88 -10.28 -11.99
N ALA A 154 -12.77 -10.63 -13.27
CA ALA A 154 -13.74 -10.28 -14.29
C ALA A 154 -14.03 -11.47 -15.19
N LEU A 155 -15.32 -11.61 -15.55
CA LEU A 155 -15.74 -12.60 -16.53
C LEU A 155 -15.54 -12.06 -17.95
N PHE A 156 -14.61 -12.65 -18.67
CA PHE A 156 -14.45 -12.41 -20.11
C PHE A 156 -15.28 -13.43 -20.89
N TYR A 157 -16.02 -12.97 -21.90
CA TYR A 157 -16.81 -13.85 -22.74
C TYR A 157 -16.70 -13.49 -24.22
N ASN A 158 -16.80 -14.51 -25.07
CA ASN A 158 -16.80 -14.34 -26.52
C ASN A 158 -18.21 -14.01 -27.01
N LYS A 159 -18.41 -12.77 -27.50
CA LYS A 159 -19.70 -12.27 -27.96
C LYS A 159 -20.27 -13.05 -29.14
N ASP A 160 -19.42 -13.54 -30.06
CA ASP A 160 -19.87 -14.27 -31.24
C ASP A 160 -20.41 -15.65 -30.85
N ILE A 161 -19.79 -16.30 -29.88
CA ILE A 161 -20.27 -17.57 -29.34
C ILE A 161 -21.62 -17.37 -28.63
N PHE A 162 -21.75 -16.33 -27.80
CA PHE A 162 -22.98 -15.99 -27.12
C PHE A 162 -24.10 -15.70 -28.12
N ASN A 163 -23.84 -14.87 -29.11
CA ASN A 163 -24.79 -14.52 -30.17
C ASN A 163 -25.24 -15.77 -30.98
N SER A 164 -24.29 -16.65 -31.32
CA SER A 164 -24.62 -17.89 -32.07
C SER A 164 -25.53 -18.82 -31.31
N ARG A 165 -25.62 -18.72 -29.99
CA ARG A 165 -26.48 -19.49 -29.11
C ARG A 165 -27.70 -18.71 -28.60
N GLY A 166 -27.92 -17.48 -29.09
CA GLY A 166 -29.04 -16.63 -28.69
C GLY A 166 -28.96 -16.09 -27.28
N ILE A 167 -27.75 -16.06 -26.67
CA ILE A 167 -27.53 -15.55 -25.30
C ILE A 167 -27.25 -14.06 -25.39
N ALA A 168 -28.26 -13.25 -25.09
CA ALA A 168 -28.17 -11.79 -25.20
C ALA A 168 -27.46 -11.09 -24.03
N VAL A 169 -27.45 -11.72 -22.87
CA VAL A 169 -26.92 -11.13 -21.62
C VAL A 169 -25.93 -12.10 -20.97
N PRO A 170 -24.72 -11.63 -20.56
CA PRO A 170 -23.80 -12.47 -19.83
C PRO A 170 -24.36 -12.86 -18.46
N PRO A 171 -23.90 -13.98 -17.87
CA PRO A 171 -24.34 -14.42 -16.56
C PRO A 171 -24.03 -13.38 -15.48
N LYS A 172 -24.94 -13.23 -14.52
CA LYS A 172 -24.78 -12.31 -13.38
C LYS A 172 -24.56 -13.03 -12.06
N THR A 173 -24.88 -14.31 -12.02
CA THR A 173 -24.72 -15.17 -10.85
C THR A 173 -23.94 -16.42 -11.23
N TRP A 174 -23.46 -17.16 -10.26
CA TRP A 174 -22.81 -18.44 -10.49
C TRP A 174 -23.76 -19.47 -11.09
N ASP A 175 -25.04 -19.48 -10.69
CA ASP A 175 -26.01 -20.35 -11.26
C ASP A 175 -26.28 -20.03 -12.75
N ASP A 176 -26.37 -18.75 -13.11
CA ASP A 176 -26.46 -18.33 -14.51
C ASP A 176 -25.21 -18.77 -15.29
N ALA A 177 -24.04 -18.69 -14.68
CA ALA A 177 -22.78 -19.09 -15.32
C ALA A 177 -22.75 -20.60 -15.60
N VAL A 178 -23.23 -21.42 -14.66
CA VAL A 178 -23.37 -22.88 -14.84
C VAL A 178 -24.32 -23.21 -15.97
N GLU A 179 -25.52 -22.60 -16.03
CA GLU A 179 -26.49 -22.85 -17.08
C GLU A 179 -26.00 -22.34 -18.45
N THR A 180 -25.35 -21.17 -18.47
CA THR A 180 -24.70 -20.65 -19.68
C THR A 180 -23.62 -21.60 -20.16
N SER A 181 -22.78 -22.10 -19.26
CA SER A 181 -21.73 -23.07 -19.59
C SER A 181 -22.30 -24.34 -20.24
N LYS A 182 -23.38 -24.92 -19.70
CA LYS A 182 -24.04 -26.07 -20.30
C LYS A 182 -24.52 -25.77 -21.72
N THR A 183 -25.14 -24.61 -21.93
CA THR A 183 -25.66 -24.17 -23.23
C THR A 183 -24.56 -23.96 -24.27
N LEU A 184 -23.40 -23.48 -23.85
CA LEU A 184 -22.24 -23.17 -24.69
C LEU A 184 -21.35 -24.40 -24.95
N THR A 185 -21.45 -25.45 -24.13
CA THR A 185 -20.68 -26.67 -24.30
C THR A 185 -21.15 -27.42 -25.55
N GLU A 186 -20.17 -27.81 -26.37
CA GLU A 186 -20.42 -28.64 -27.56
C GLU A 186 -19.78 -30.02 -27.36
N LEU A 187 -20.58 -31.03 -27.60
CA LEU A 187 -20.16 -32.43 -27.48
C LEU A 187 -20.20 -33.13 -28.85
N THR A 188 -19.35 -34.12 -29.02
CA THR A 188 -19.50 -35.10 -30.11
C THR A 188 -20.71 -35.99 -29.87
N PRO A 189 -21.17 -36.72 -30.90
CA PRO A 189 -22.27 -37.72 -30.72
C PRO A 189 -21.94 -38.85 -29.71
N VAL A 190 -20.67 -39.05 -29.41
CA VAL A 190 -20.17 -40.05 -28.43
C VAL A 190 -19.89 -39.43 -27.04
N GLY A 191 -20.12 -38.10 -26.86
CA GLY A 191 -20.01 -37.42 -25.57
C GLY A 191 -18.68 -36.75 -25.29
N ASP A 192 -17.74 -36.73 -26.25
CA ASP A 192 -16.48 -36.01 -26.07
C ASP A 192 -16.67 -34.49 -26.19
N ILE A 193 -15.94 -33.70 -25.42
CA ILE A 193 -16.01 -32.24 -25.42
C ILE A 193 -15.27 -31.70 -26.66
N ILE A 194 -16.03 -31.10 -27.60
CA ILE A 194 -15.45 -30.31 -28.72
C ILE A 194 -15.06 -28.92 -28.23
N ARG A 195 -15.94 -28.29 -27.42
CA ARG A 195 -15.72 -26.98 -26.82
C ARG A 195 -16.34 -26.91 -25.44
N GLY A 196 -15.57 -26.58 -24.43
CA GLY A 196 -16.09 -26.28 -23.12
C GLY A 196 -16.80 -24.90 -23.09
N GLY A 197 -17.94 -24.84 -22.42
CA GLY A 197 -18.71 -23.58 -22.29
C GLY A 197 -18.11 -22.59 -21.32
N PHE A 198 -17.23 -23.05 -20.44
CA PHE A 198 -16.54 -22.21 -19.45
C PHE A 198 -15.09 -22.73 -19.28
N ALA A 199 -14.13 -21.82 -19.35
CA ALA A 199 -12.74 -22.11 -19.04
C ALA A 199 -12.51 -21.80 -17.55
N PHE A 200 -12.77 -22.77 -16.70
CA PHE A 200 -12.53 -22.69 -15.28
C PHE A 200 -11.22 -23.40 -14.96
N GLY A 201 -10.25 -22.68 -14.44
CA GLY A 201 -8.97 -23.27 -14.07
C GLY A 201 -9.01 -23.98 -12.73
N SER A 202 -7.85 -24.19 -12.20
CA SER A 202 -7.63 -24.68 -10.84
C SER A 202 -6.79 -23.65 -10.06
N ALA A 203 -6.68 -23.79 -8.76
CA ALA A 203 -5.83 -22.94 -7.92
C ALA A 203 -4.35 -22.91 -8.34
N VAL A 204 -3.92 -23.84 -9.19
CA VAL A 204 -2.54 -23.90 -9.71
C VAL A 204 -2.31 -22.99 -10.91
N ASN A 205 -3.35 -22.72 -11.72
CA ASN A 205 -3.23 -21.99 -12.99
C ASN A 205 -4.14 -20.79 -13.12
N ILE A 206 -4.91 -20.48 -12.10
CA ILE A 206 -5.67 -19.23 -11.98
C ILE A 206 -5.35 -18.62 -10.62
N GLU A 207 -4.63 -17.52 -10.66
CA GLU A 207 -4.35 -16.70 -9.50
C GLU A 207 -5.67 -16.18 -8.91
N HIS A 208 -5.76 -16.10 -7.60
CA HIS A 208 -6.95 -15.65 -6.85
C HIS A 208 -8.23 -16.53 -7.01
N LEU A 209 -8.12 -17.74 -7.55
CA LEU A 209 -9.31 -18.62 -7.67
C LEU A 209 -9.89 -19.02 -6.31
N MET A 210 -9.08 -19.04 -5.26
CA MET A 210 -9.44 -19.47 -3.90
C MET A 210 -9.65 -18.30 -2.93
N GLU A 211 -9.50 -17.08 -3.38
CA GLU A 211 -9.76 -15.84 -2.65
C GLU A 211 -11.21 -15.38 -2.90
#